data_3914a1e30b4d371b89acb129a7e34718
#
_entry.id   3914a1e30b4d371b89acb129a7e34718
#
_cell.length_a   1.000
_cell.length_b   1.000
_cell.length_c   1.000
_cell.angle_alpha   90.00
_cell.angle_beta   90.00
_cell.angle_gamma   90.00
#
_symmetry.space_group_name_H-M   'P 1'
#
loop_
_entity.id
_entity.type
_entity.pdbx_description
1 polymer ?
#
loop_
_entity_poly.entity_id
_entity_poly.type
_entity_poly.pdbx_seq_one_letter_code
_entity_poly.pdbx_strand_id
1 'polypeptide(L)'
;MKTLVVGATGALGRPTVRLLRTAGVEVRALNRHPAAAADLAALGAEVVAGDLADAASLVRALDGVDRVLAAAHGMLGRGRHASANVDDRGHRDLIAASRAAGVKRFVYVSAHGAGPGHPVDFFRTKHAIEQALTQSGLDAVVLRPTAFMEQHVHLFNGRNVLDKGKARLIGPGTKPRNFVCAEDVAALAVRALREDPPPFRRLEIGGPGHYSNAEVAALYAKIAGVPARASHLPAGVAAALSVLARPLHPGVARVLRILSLPDDAYSERFHSDVDFERDFGVRMTTLEAFVRRQVEAAGRRPA
;
A
#
# COMPACT_ATOMS: atom_id res chain seq x y z
N MET A 1 -18.22 15.76 9.45
CA MET A 1 -16.77 15.46 9.37
C MET A 1 -16.48 14.94 7.98
N LYS A 2 -15.65 15.69 7.22
CA LYS A 2 -15.28 15.34 5.85
C LYS A 2 -13.84 14.83 5.81
N THR A 3 -13.63 13.68 5.15
CA THR A 3 -12.30 13.05 5.02
C THR A 3 -11.85 13.04 3.57
N LEU A 4 -10.68 13.61 3.28
CA LEU A 4 -10.01 13.48 1.98
C LEU A 4 -9.21 12.19 1.93
N VAL A 5 -9.44 11.36 0.91
CA VAL A 5 -8.66 10.15 0.63
C VAL A 5 -7.82 10.38 -0.60
N VAL A 6 -6.50 10.49 -0.41
CA VAL A 6 -5.50 10.59 -1.48
C VAL A 6 -5.00 9.19 -1.82
N GLY A 7 -5.17 8.78 -3.08
CA GLY A 7 -4.98 7.39 -3.49
C GLY A 7 -6.25 6.52 -3.35
N ALA A 8 -7.42 7.14 -3.44
CA ALA A 8 -8.72 6.53 -3.21
C ALA A 8 -9.02 5.30 -4.08
N THR A 9 -8.47 5.22 -5.29
CA THR A 9 -8.66 4.08 -6.22
C THR A 9 -7.62 2.96 -6.05
N GLY A 10 -6.67 3.10 -5.12
CA GLY A 10 -5.67 2.08 -4.81
C GLY A 10 -6.21 0.91 -3.99
N ALA A 11 -5.38 -0.12 -3.79
CA ALA A 11 -5.73 -1.31 -3.01
C ALA A 11 -6.20 -0.98 -1.59
N LEU A 12 -5.56 0.00 -0.93
CA LEU A 12 -5.95 0.47 0.40
C LEU A 12 -7.07 1.53 0.34
N GLY A 13 -7.05 2.42 -0.67
CA GLY A 13 -7.99 3.54 -0.73
C GLY A 13 -9.43 3.11 -0.92
N ARG A 14 -9.69 2.16 -1.84
CA ARG A 14 -11.07 1.67 -2.10
C ARG A 14 -11.76 1.09 -0.87
N PRO A 15 -11.18 0.12 -0.14
CA PRO A 15 -11.79 -0.39 1.08
C PRO A 15 -11.92 0.69 2.16
N THR A 16 -10.96 1.62 2.28
CA THR A 16 -11.09 2.73 3.24
C THR A 16 -12.27 3.64 2.90
N VAL A 17 -12.45 4.04 1.63
CA VAL A 17 -13.62 4.83 1.20
C VAL A 17 -14.92 4.10 1.52
N ARG A 18 -15.00 2.81 1.18
CA ARG A 18 -16.18 1.99 1.48
C ARG A 18 -16.49 1.97 2.98
N LEU A 19 -15.50 1.67 3.82
CA LEU A 19 -15.68 1.60 5.27
C LEU A 19 -16.08 2.96 5.87
N LEU A 20 -15.47 4.07 5.44
CA LEU A 20 -15.84 5.41 5.87
C LEU A 20 -17.29 5.75 5.47
N ARG A 21 -17.70 5.44 4.23
CA ARG A 21 -19.07 5.69 3.75
C ARG A 21 -20.09 4.85 4.50
N THR A 22 -19.79 3.56 4.73
CA THR A 22 -20.65 2.69 5.57
C THR A 22 -20.80 3.22 6.99
N ALA A 23 -19.77 3.90 7.51
CA ALA A 23 -19.80 4.53 8.84
C ALA A 23 -20.43 5.95 8.83
N GLY A 24 -21.05 6.39 7.74
CA GLY A 24 -21.72 7.69 7.63
C GLY A 24 -20.78 8.90 7.51
N VAL A 25 -19.49 8.67 7.24
CA VAL A 25 -18.51 9.75 7.08
C VAL A 25 -18.59 10.33 5.67
N GLU A 26 -18.57 11.65 5.53
CA GLU A 26 -18.40 12.32 4.25
C GLU A 26 -17.00 12.08 3.71
N VAL A 27 -16.90 11.57 2.48
CA VAL A 27 -15.61 11.26 1.85
C VAL A 27 -15.45 12.04 0.57
N ARG A 28 -14.30 12.73 0.46
CA ARG A 28 -13.78 13.28 -0.80
C ARG A 28 -12.66 12.38 -1.30
N ALA A 29 -12.83 11.85 -2.51
CA ALA A 29 -11.87 10.95 -3.15
C ALA A 29 -11.05 11.73 -4.20
N LEU A 30 -9.75 11.96 -3.93
CA LEU A 30 -8.86 12.60 -4.89
C LEU A 30 -8.44 11.60 -5.95
N ASN A 31 -8.71 11.92 -7.22
CA ASN A 31 -8.31 11.08 -8.34
C ASN A 31 -7.85 11.94 -9.54
N ARG A 32 -6.79 11.50 -10.22
CA ARG A 32 -6.28 12.14 -11.45
C ARG A 32 -7.25 12.03 -12.61
N HIS A 33 -8.04 10.97 -12.63
CA HIS A 33 -9.02 10.64 -13.66
C HIS A 33 -10.36 10.29 -12.98
N PRO A 34 -11.21 11.28 -12.66
CA PRO A 34 -12.47 11.06 -11.92
C PRO A 34 -13.35 9.95 -12.49
N ALA A 35 -13.41 9.80 -13.80
CA ALA A 35 -14.16 8.73 -14.45
C ALA A 35 -13.70 7.31 -14.03
N ALA A 36 -12.45 7.13 -13.65
CA ALA A 36 -11.91 5.85 -13.16
C ALA A 36 -12.32 5.52 -11.70
N ALA A 37 -13.05 6.43 -11.03
CA ALA A 37 -13.54 6.30 -9.66
C ALA A 37 -15.07 6.29 -9.58
N ALA A 38 -15.76 5.91 -10.65
CA ALA A 38 -17.23 5.88 -10.72
C ALA A 38 -17.85 4.94 -9.65
N ASP A 39 -17.16 3.85 -9.32
CA ASP A 39 -17.52 2.94 -8.24
C ASP A 39 -17.52 3.62 -6.86
N LEU A 40 -16.56 4.55 -6.61
CA LEU A 40 -16.50 5.33 -5.38
C LEU A 40 -17.62 6.39 -5.33
N ALA A 41 -17.95 7.00 -6.48
CA ALA A 41 -19.08 7.90 -6.59
C ALA A 41 -20.41 7.17 -6.30
N ALA A 42 -20.55 5.93 -6.78
CA ALA A 42 -21.73 5.09 -6.49
C ALA A 42 -21.87 4.77 -4.98
N LEU A 43 -20.78 4.78 -4.22
CA LEU A 43 -20.80 4.68 -2.76
C LEU A 43 -21.14 6.02 -2.07
N GLY A 44 -21.39 7.09 -2.83
CA GLY A 44 -21.67 8.42 -2.32
C GLY A 44 -20.43 9.23 -1.92
N ALA A 45 -19.23 8.87 -2.39
CA ALA A 45 -18.05 9.70 -2.23
C ALA A 45 -18.04 10.85 -3.24
N GLU A 46 -17.65 12.04 -2.80
CA GLU A 46 -17.38 13.20 -3.67
C GLU A 46 -16.05 12.96 -4.42
N VAL A 47 -16.10 12.62 -5.70
CA VAL A 47 -14.91 12.40 -6.51
C VAL A 47 -14.43 13.73 -7.10
N VAL A 48 -13.20 14.13 -6.78
CA VAL A 48 -12.60 15.38 -7.25
C VAL A 48 -11.34 15.12 -8.07
N ALA A 49 -11.14 15.95 -9.12
CA ALA A 49 -9.93 15.92 -9.89
C ALA A 49 -8.75 16.53 -9.11
N GLY A 50 -7.63 15.82 -9.05
CA GLY A 50 -6.40 16.33 -8.45
C GLY A 50 -5.25 15.34 -8.52
N ASP A 51 -4.05 15.87 -8.36
CA ASP A 51 -2.79 15.13 -8.50
C ASP A 51 -1.81 15.58 -7.41
N LEU A 52 -1.13 14.64 -6.75
CA LEU A 52 -0.03 14.95 -5.83
C LEU A 52 1.11 15.75 -6.52
N ALA A 53 1.25 15.65 -7.82
CA ALA A 53 2.21 16.45 -8.59
C ALA A 53 1.69 17.85 -8.98
N ASP A 54 0.52 18.28 -8.46
CA ASP A 54 -0.10 19.58 -8.68
C ASP A 54 -0.59 20.17 -7.35
N ALA A 55 0.24 21.01 -6.72
CA ALA A 55 -0.05 21.64 -5.43
C ALA A 55 -1.34 22.47 -5.45
N ALA A 56 -1.69 23.14 -6.55
CA ALA A 56 -2.90 23.93 -6.65
C ALA A 56 -4.16 23.03 -6.57
N SER A 57 -4.11 21.83 -7.14
CA SER A 57 -5.20 20.87 -7.03
C SER A 57 -5.38 20.35 -5.60
N LEU A 58 -4.29 20.24 -4.83
CA LEU A 58 -4.35 19.81 -3.43
C LEU A 58 -5.05 20.87 -2.56
N VAL A 59 -4.76 22.14 -2.77
CA VAL A 59 -5.42 23.25 -2.05
C VAL A 59 -6.94 23.21 -2.29
N ARG A 60 -7.37 23.06 -3.55
CA ARG A 60 -8.81 22.94 -3.87
C ARG A 60 -9.45 21.70 -3.25
N ALA A 61 -8.74 20.58 -3.24
CA ALA A 61 -9.26 19.32 -2.70
C ALA A 61 -9.41 19.36 -1.17
N LEU A 62 -8.68 20.22 -0.47
CA LEU A 62 -8.69 20.34 1.00
C LEU A 62 -9.75 21.32 1.53
N ASP A 63 -10.45 22.03 0.66
CA ASP A 63 -11.50 22.95 1.07
C ASP A 63 -12.59 22.23 1.87
N GLY A 64 -12.84 22.67 3.11
CA GLY A 64 -13.81 22.09 4.04
C GLY A 64 -13.47 20.67 4.53
N VAL A 65 -12.22 20.21 4.40
CA VAL A 65 -11.76 18.90 4.85
C VAL A 65 -11.29 18.93 6.29
N ASP A 66 -11.82 18.06 7.13
CA ASP A 66 -11.39 17.90 8.53
C ASP A 66 -10.20 16.92 8.67
N ARG A 67 -10.15 15.85 7.86
CA ARG A 67 -9.19 14.76 8.02
C ARG A 67 -8.66 14.28 6.67
N VAL A 68 -7.41 13.81 6.65
CA VAL A 68 -6.73 13.33 5.44
C VAL A 68 -6.21 11.92 5.64
N LEU A 69 -6.46 11.04 4.66
CA LEU A 69 -5.69 9.82 4.46
C LEU A 69 -4.79 9.98 3.24
N ALA A 70 -3.47 9.92 3.46
CA ALA A 70 -2.46 9.97 2.41
C ALA A 70 -1.95 8.55 2.12
N ALA A 71 -2.56 7.84 1.15
CA ALA A 71 -2.27 6.45 0.79
C ALA A 71 -1.71 6.29 -0.63
N ALA A 72 -1.54 7.38 -1.38
CA ALA A 72 -0.96 7.31 -2.73
C ALA A 72 0.56 7.11 -2.68
N HIS A 73 1.10 6.50 -3.72
CA HIS A 73 2.55 6.39 -3.94
C HIS A 73 2.90 6.34 -5.42
N GLY A 74 4.10 6.81 -5.76
CA GLY A 74 4.67 6.82 -7.12
C GLY A 74 5.73 5.74 -7.35
N MET A 75 5.69 4.60 -6.63
CA MET A 75 6.73 3.57 -6.68
C MET A 75 7.06 3.13 -8.12
N LEU A 76 6.06 2.93 -8.96
CA LEU A 76 6.19 2.58 -10.38
C LEU A 76 6.08 3.77 -11.32
N GLY A 77 5.98 4.97 -10.78
CA GLY A 77 5.82 6.20 -11.57
C GLY A 77 7.09 6.61 -12.31
N ARG A 78 6.89 7.38 -13.40
CA ARG A 78 7.98 8.01 -14.18
C ARG A 78 7.57 9.41 -14.63
N GLY A 79 8.56 10.21 -15.05
CA GLY A 79 8.32 11.59 -15.48
C GLY A 79 7.70 12.41 -14.34
N ARG A 80 6.64 13.17 -14.62
CA ARG A 80 5.95 13.97 -13.62
C ARG A 80 5.38 13.14 -12.44
N HIS A 81 5.12 11.85 -12.64
CA HIS A 81 4.62 10.94 -11.60
C HIS A 81 5.72 10.05 -10.98
N ALA A 82 6.98 10.38 -11.21
CA ALA A 82 8.09 9.71 -10.53
C ALA A 82 7.98 9.88 -9.00
N SER A 83 8.57 8.93 -8.27
CA SER A 83 8.56 8.91 -6.80
C SER A 83 9.05 10.23 -6.17
N ALA A 84 10.06 10.90 -6.75
CA ALA A 84 10.53 12.19 -6.27
C ALA A 84 9.44 13.29 -6.30
N ASN A 85 8.56 13.25 -7.29
CA ASN A 85 7.48 14.23 -7.41
C ASN A 85 6.22 13.83 -6.62
N VAL A 86 5.93 12.54 -6.53
CA VAL A 86 4.71 12.04 -5.87
C VAL A 86 4.98 11.70 -4.40
N ASP A 87 6.02 10.87 -4.13
CA ASP A 87 6.25 10.36 -2.77
C ASP A 87 6.98 11.38 -1.88
N ASP A 88 7.82 12.27 -2.44
CA ASP A 88 8.49 13.32 -1.67
C ASP A 88 7.75 14.64 -1.79
N ARG A 89 7.95 15.38 -2.89
CA ARG A 89 7.41 16.74 -3.06
C ARG A 89 5.90 16.79 -2.87
N GLY A 90 5.14 15.91 -3.54
CA GLY A 90 3.68 15.92 -3.47
C GLY A 90 3.13 15.67 -2.08
N HIS A 91 3.78 14.80 -1.26
CA HIS A 91 3.36 14.64 0.13
C HIS A 91 3.76 15.83 1.01
N ARG A 92 4.91 16.47 0.77
CA ARG A 92 5.26 17.72 1.47
C ARG A 92 4.27 18.84 1.16
N ASP A 93 3.88 18.99 -0.11
CA ASP A 93 2.88 19.95 -0.55
C ASP A 93 1.51 19.64 0.07
N LEU A 94 1.12 18.36 0.14
CA LEU A 94 -0.12 17.93 0.79
C LEU A 94 -0.10 18.24 2.30
N ILE A 95 1.01 18.00 3.00
CA ILE A 95 1.18 18.32 4.42
C ILE A 95 1.04 19.84 4.65
N ALA A 96 1.75 20.64 3.85
CA ALA A 96 1.70 22.09 3.95
C ALA A 96 0.29 22.65 3.69
N ALA A 97 -0.37 22.17 2.62
CA ALA A 97 -1.73 22.56 2.28
C ALA A 97 -2.75 22.11 3.36
N SER A 98 -2.58 20.90 3.92
CA SER A 98 -3.43 20.41 5.01
C SER A 98 -3.32 21.27 6.26
N ARG A 99 -2.11 21.69 6.62
CA ARG A 99 -1.89 22.62 7.73
C ARG A 99 -2.57 23.97 7.48
N ALA A 100 -2.39 24.53 6.28
CA ALA A 100 -3.00 25.81 5.89
C ALA A 100 -4.53 25.76 5.87
N ALA A 101 -5.12 24.62 5.49
CA ALA A 101 -6.55 24.38 5.48
C ALA A 101 -7.14 24.06 6.88
N GLY A 102 -6.33 23.97 7.93
CA GLY A 102 -6.80 23.66 9.29
C GLY A 102 -7.26 22.20 9.47
N VAL A 103 -6.67 21.27 8.71
CA VAL A 103 -6.95 19.83 8.86
C VAL A 103 -6.64 19.39 10.28
N LYS A 104 -7.60 18.73 10.93
CA LYS A 104 -7.54 18.31 12.33
C LYS A 104 -6.75 17.01 12.52
N ARG A 105 -6.76 16.12 11.53
CA ARG A 105 -5.99 14.86 11.56
C ARG A 105 -5.44 14.46 10.21
N PHE A 106 -4.19 14.01 10.22
CA PHE A 106 -3.49 13.51 9.03
C PHE A 106 -3.01 12.08 9.26
N VAL A 107 -3.56 11.11 8.52
CA VAL A 107 -3.13 9.72 8.55
C VAL A 107 -2.26 9.45 7.32
N TYR A 108 -1.01 9.07 7.56
CA TYR A 108 -0.04 8.78 6.51
C TYR A 108 0.24 7.30 6.40
N VAL A 109 0.16 6.77 5.19
CA VAL A 109 0.53 5.38 4.89
C VAL A 109 2.00 5.35 4.45
N SER A 110 2.85 4.98 5.39
CA SER A 110 4.28 4.74 5.19
C SER A 110 4.53 3.30 4.73
N ALA A 111 5.59 2.67 5.18
CA ALA A 111 5.89 1.27 4.94
C ALA A 111 6.72 0.70 6.10
N HIS A 112 6.51 -0.58 6.41
CA HIS A 112 7.39 -1.31 7.31
C HIS A 112 8.84 -1.26 6.79
N GLY A 113 9.81 -1.05 7.68
CA GLY A 113 11.21 -0.87 7.30
C GLY A 113 11.60 0.54 6.83
N ALA A 114 10.67 1.51 6.80
CA ALA A 114 11.02 2.90 6.48
C ALA A 114 12.06 3.44 7.46
N GLY A 115 13.21 3.89 6.93
CA GLY A 115 14.33 4.37 7.74
C GLY A 115 15.38 5.11 6.91
N PRO A 116 16.23 5.95 7.54
CA PRO A 116 17.19 6.82 6.83
C PRO A 116 18.29 6.02 6.12
N GLY A 117 18.68 4.87 6.65
CA GLY A 117 19.72 4.00 6.10
C GLY A 117 19.24 2.93 5.13
N HIS A 118 17.95 2.89 4.78
CA HIS A 118 17.45 1.82 3.93
C HIS A 118 18.07 1.86 2.51
N PRO A 119 18.54 0.71 1.94
CA PRO A 119 19.23 0.69 0.64
C PRO A 119 18.35 1.12 -0.54
N VAL A 120 17.02 1.06 -0.41
CA VAL A 120 16.08 1.49 -1.44
C VAL A 120 15.55 2.88 -1.11
N ASP A 121 15.61 3.79 -2.08
CA ASP A 121 15.18 5.19 -1.97
C ASP A 121 13.73 5.35 -1.50
N PHE A 122 12.82 4.50 -1.96
CA PHE A 122 11.41 4.53 -1.58
C PHE A 122 11.21 4.53 -0.05
N PHE A 123 11.90 3.65 0.68
CA PHE A 123 11.78 3.57 2.15
C PHE A 123 12.43 4.75 2.86
N ARG A 124 13.54 5.29 2.30
CA ARG A 124 14.13 6.54 2.81
C ARG A 124 13.21 7.72 2.61
N THR A 125 12.54 7.80 1.45
CA THR A 125 11.53 8.85 1.17
C THR A 125 10.35 8.73 2.13
N LYS A 126 9.83 7.52 2.35
CA LYS A 126 8.76 7.30 3.34
C LYS A 126 9.16 7.83 4.72
N HIS A 127 10.36 7.49 5.18
CA HIS A 127 10.89 8.00 6.45
C HIS A 127 11.00 9.54 6.46
N ALA A 128 11.49 10.15 5.39
CA ALA A 128 11.62 11.61 5.29
C ALA A 128 10.26 12.33 5.37
N ILE A 129 9.21 11.74 4.81
CA ILE A 129 7.84 12.28 4.92
C ILE A 129 7.29 12.10 6.34
N GLU A 130 7.58 10.99 7.03
CA GLU A 130 7.23 10.83 8.46
C GLU A 130 7.85 11.94 9.31
N GLN A 131 9.13 12.28 9.07
CA GLN A 131 9.81 13.37 9.77
C GLN A 131 9.16 14.72 9.45
N ALA A 132 8.88 15.00 8.17
CA ALA A 132 8.19 16.23 7.77
C ALA A 132 6.81 16.36 8.43
N LEU A 133 6.07 15.26 8.52
CA LEU A 133 4.76 15.22 9.17
C LEU A 133 4.87 15.46 10.69
N THR A 134 5.85 14.86 11.35
CA THR A 134 6.12 15.11 12.79
C THR A 134 6.43 16.59 13.05
N GLN A 135 7.18 17.24 12.16
CA GLN A 135 7.57 18.65 12.27
C GLN A 135 6.46 19.63 11.86
N SER A 136 5.39 19.14 11.20
CA SER A 136 4.33 20.00 10.68
C SER A 136 3.41 20.62 11.73
N GLY A 137 3.34 20.05 12.92
CA GLY A 137 2.39 20.42 13.98
C GLY A 137 0.97 19.88 13.77
N LEU A 138 0.73 19.08 12.73
CA LEU A 138 -0.55 18.38 12.53
C LEU A 138 -0.72 17.24 13.54
N ASP A 139 -1.96 16.95 13.92
CA ASP A 139 -2.30 15.72 14.64
C ASP A 139 -2.13 14.52 13.70
N ALA A 140 -0.94 13.92 13.76
CA ALA A 140 -0.48 12.93 12.79
C ALA A 140 -0.56 11.49 13.31
N VAL A 141 -0.95 10.58 12.42
CA VAL A 141 -0.86 9.14 12.61
C VAL A 141 -0.11 8.51 11.45
N VAL A 142 0.84 7.61 11.73
CA VAL A 142 1.64 6.89 10.74
C VAL A 142 1.31 5.41 10.78
N LEU A 143 0.87 4.87 9.64
CA LEU A 143 0.67 3.44 9.43
C LEU A 143 1.86 2.90 8.63
N ARG A 144 2.49 1.83 9.11
CA ARG A 144 3.63 1.17 8.47
C ARG A 144 3.28 -0.28 8.11
N PRO A 145 2.46 -0.49 7.07
CA PRO A 145 2.12 -1.83 6.62
C PRO A 145 3.33 -2.55 6.02
N THR A 146 3.34 -3.88 6.16
CA THR A 146 4.18 -4.77 5.36
C THR A 146 3.70 -4.83 3.91
N ALA A 147 4.18 -5.78 3.12
CA ALA A 147 3.81 -5.90 1.71
C ALA A 147 2.33 -6.30 1.55
N PHE A 148 1.56 -5.51 0.78
CA PHE A 148 0.14 -5.81 0.55
C PHE A 148 -0.07 -7.11 -0.23
N MET A 149 -1.00 -7.95 0.24
CA MET A 149 -1.38 -9.22 -0.40
C MET A 149 -1.91 -8.98 -1.83
N GLU A 150 -2.65 -7.93 -2.07
CA GLU A 150 -3.23 -7.58 -3.37
C GLU A 150 -2.17 -7.44 -4.46
N GLN A 151 -1.03 -6.82 -4.12
CA GLN A 151 0.06 -6.59 -5.07
C GLN A 151 1.07 -7.75 -5.07
N HIS A 152 1.56 -8.14 -3.89
CA HIS A 152 2.68 -9.05 -3.79
C HIS A 152 2.27 -10.52 -3.88
N VAL A 153 1.13 -10.88 -3.29
CA VAL A 153 0.60 -12.25 -3.31
C VAL A 153 -0.22 -12.49 -4.59
N HIS A 154 -1.17 -11.60 -4.92
CA HIS A 154 -2.04 -11.81 -6.07
C HIS A 154 -1.41 -11.33 -7.39
N LEU A 155 -1.15 -10.02 -7.53
CA LEU A 155 -0.77 -9.45 -8.83
C LEU A 155 0.58 -9.98 -9.34
N PHE A 156 1.59 -10.10 -8.46
CA PHE A 156 2.94 -10.52 -8.86
C PHE A 156 3.11 -12.04 -8.92
N ASN A 157 2.36 -12.81 -8.14
CA ASN A 157 2.46 -14.27 -8.09
C ASN A 157 1.19 -14.97 -8.56
N GLY A 158 0.11 -14.86 -7.81
CA GLY A 158 -1.10 -15.66 -7.92
C GLY A 158 -1.77 -15.55 -9.27
N ARG A 159 -1.91 -14.34 -9.82
CA ARG A 159 -2.53 -14.09 -11.10
C ARG A 159 -1.89 -14.90 -12.23
N ASN A 160 -0.54 -14.94 -12.27
CA ASN A 160 0.17 -15.69 -13.32
C ASN A 160 0.02 -17.21 -13.13
N VAL A 161 -0.13 -17.70 -11.89
CA VAL A 161 -0.46 -19.10 -11.61
C VAL A 161 -1.87 -19.40 -12.12
N LEU A 162 -2.85 -18.57 -11.80
CA LEU A 162 -4.24 -18.76 -12.25
C LEU A 162 -4.37 -18.70 -13.77
N ASP A 163 -3.78 -17.68 -14.42
CA ASP A 163 -3.96 -17.46 -15.86
C ASP A 163 -3.15 -18.43 -16.72
N LYS A 164 -1.95 -18.84 -16.27
CA LYS A 164 -0.95 -19.54 -17.11
C LYS A 164 -0.37 -20.81 -16.49
N GLY A 165 -0.74 -21.17 -15.26
CA GLY A 165 -0.13 -22.29 -14.54
C GLY A 165 1.37 -22.11 -14.28
N LYS A 166 1.86 -20.87 -14.18
CA LYS A 166 3.29 -20.55 -14.06
C LYS A 166 3.57 -19.62 -12.89
N ALA A 167 4.57 -19.94 -12.09
CA ALA A 167 5.13 -19.05 -11.07
C ALA A 167 6.45 -18.45 -11.56
N ARG A 168 6.60 -17.12 -11.46
CA ARG A 168 7.85 -16.42 -11.79
C ARG A 168 8.51 -15.96 -10.50
N LEU A 169 9.64 -16.58 -10.15
CA LEU A 169 10.34 -16.34 -8.89
C LEU A 169 11.67 -15.62 -9.17
N ILE A 170 12.08 -14.72 -8.29
CA ILE A 170 13.42 -14.13 -8.30
C ILE A 170 14.25 -14.86 -7.25
N GLY A 171 15.43 -15.36 -7.67
CA GLY A 171 16.22 -16.28 -6.89
C GLY A 171 15.49 -17.61 -6.67
N PRO A 172 15.72 -18.32 -5.56
CA PRO A 172 15.03 -19.57 -5.22
C PRO A 172 13.55 -19.35 -4.86
N GLY A 173 13.16 -18.14 -4.52
CA GLY A 173 11.79 -17.81 -4.10
C GLY A 173 11.43 -18.31 -2.69
N THR A 174 12.43 -18.70 -1.89
CA THR A 174 12.24 -19.31 -0.56
C THR A 174 12.32 -18.35 0.61
N LYS A 175 12.60 -17.05 0.35
CA LYS A 175 12.67 -16.01 1.38
C LYS A 175 11.33 -15.81 2.06
N PRO A 176 11.23 -15.95 3.39
CA PRO A 176 10.01 -15.67 4.12
C PRO A 176 9.74 -14.16 4.13
N ARG A 177 8.52 -13.79 3.83
CA ARG A 177 8.02 -12.41 3.83
C ARG A 177 6.73 -12.33 4.63
N ASN A 178 6.49 -11.21 5.27
CA ASN A 178 5.20 -10.94 5.86
C ASN A 178 4.32 -10.19 4.83
N PHE A 179 3.06 -10.59 4.75
CA PHE A 179 2.07 -9.97 3.87
C PHE A 179 0.84 -9.58 4.66
N VAL A 180 0.27 -8.41 4.38
CA VAL A 180 -0.94 -7.89 5.01
C VAL A 180 -2.03 -7.62 3.98
N CYS A 181 -3.28 -7.92 4.32
CA CYS A 181 -4.42 -7.58 3.48
C CYS A 181 -4.73 -6.07 3.58
N ALA A 182 -4.96 -5.43 2.45
CA ALA A 182 -5.25 -4.00 2.42
C ALA A 182 -6.57 -3.65 3.12
N GLU A 183 -7.54 -4.56 3.17
CA GLU A 183 -8.79 -4.37 3.92
C GLU A 183 -8.54 -4.27 5.44
N ASP A 184 -7.62 -5.06 5.98
CA ASP A 184 -7.28 -5.02 7.40
C ASP A 184 -6.61 -3.68 7.76
N VAL A 185 -5.69 -3.22 6.90
CA VAL A 185 -5.05 -1.91 7.05
C VAL A 185 -6.06 -0.78 6.90
N ALA A 186 -7.06 -0.93 6.01
CA ALA A 186 -8.14 0.05 5.85
C ALA A 186 -9.00 0.16 7.12
N ALA A 187 -9.29 -0.95 7.79
CA ALA A 187 -10.01 -0.94 9.06
C ALA A 187 -9.24 -0.15 10.13
N LEU A 188 -7.93 -0.38 10.25
CA LEU A 188 -7.06 0.37 11.17
C LEU A 188 -6.95 1.86 10.78
N ALA A 189 -6.87 2.17 9.48
CA ALA A 189 -6.87 3.55 9.00
C ALA A 189 -8.17 4.30 9.33
N VAL A 190 -9.31 3.62 9.22
CA VAL A 190 -10.62 4.19 9.59
C VAL A 190 -10.69 4.50 11.09
N ARG A 191 -10.16 3.64 11.95
CA ARG A 191 -10.06 3.92 13.39
C ARG A 191 -9.17 5.13 13.66
N ALA A 192 -7.97 5.16 13.06
CA ALA A 192 -7.06 6.30 13.19
C ALA A 192 -7.68 7.63 12.72
N LEU A 193 -8.54 7.57 11.70
CA LEU A 193 -9.27 8.73 11.20
C LEU A 193 -10.45 9.14 12.09
N ARG A 194 -11.15 8.20 12.72
CA ARG A 194 -12.43 8.48 13.39
C ARG A 194 -12.34 8.67 14.89
N GLU A 195 -11.47 7.93 15.55
CA GLU A 195 -11.38 7.93 17.00
C GLU A 195 -10.61 9.16 17.50
N ASP A 196 -11.04 9.72 18.63
CA ASP A 196 -10.43 10.89 19.27
C ASP A 196 -10.32 10.67 20.78
N PRO A 197 -9.08 10.53 21.31
CA PRO A 197 -7.81 10.50 20.59
C PRO A 197 -7.69 9.27 19.68
N PRO A 198 -6.78 9.28 18.68
CA PRO A 198 -6.54 8.10 17.87
C PRO A 198 -5.93 6.98 18.74
N PRO A 199 -6.26 5.70 18.45
CA PRO A 199 -5.83 4.59 19.31
C PRO A 199 -4.31 4.35 19.29
N PHE A 200 -3.61 4.95 18.33
CA PHE A 200 -2.15 4.89 18.17
C PHE A 200 -1.64 6.11 17.39
N ARG A 201 -0.35 6.43 17.53
CA ARG A 201 0.32 7.50 16.76
C ARG A 201 1.18 6.93 15.64
N ARG A 202 1.79 5.77 15.86
CA ARG A 202 2.49 4.98 14.85
C ARG A 202 2.13 3.53 15.06
N LEU A 203 1.87 2.82 13.99
CA LEU A 203 1.54 1.40 14.03
C LEU A 203 2.26 0.65 12.92
N GLU A 204 3.10 -0.31 13.30
CA GLU A 204 3.63 -1.32 12.39
C GLU A 204 2.56 -2.38 12.17
N ILE A 205 2.24 -2.71 10.92
CA ILE A 205 1.09 -3.57 10.59
C ILE A 205 1.54 -4.71 9.70
N GLY A 206 1.40 -5.93 10.18
CA GLY A 206 1.68 -7.15 9.41
C GLY A 206 0.54 -8.15 9.48
N GLY A 207 0.54 -9.11 8.57
CA GLY A 207 -0.39 -10.23 8.62
C GLY A 207 0.08 -11.33 9.57
N PRO A 208 -0.75 -12.38 9.77
CA PRO A 208 -0.56 -13.37 10.82
C PRO A 208 0.56 -14.38 10.55
N GLY A 209 1.24 -14.33 9.41
CA GLY A 209 2.28 -15.30 9.10
C GLY A 209 3.30 -14.81 8.09
N HIS A 210 4.38 -15.59 7.95
CA HIS A 210 5.44 -15.36 6.98
C HIS A 210 5.43 -16.44 5.93
N TYR A 211 5.52 -16.06 4.66
CA TYR A 211 5.44 -16.96 3.52
C TYR A 211 6.44 -16.56 2.44
N SER A 212 7.08 -17.54 1.83
CA SER A 212 7.90 -17.32 0.65
C SER A 212 7.03 -17.19 -0.60
N ASN A 213 7.58 -16.61 -1.66
CA ASN A 213 6.90 -16.53 -2.95
C ASN A 213 6.62 -17.92 -3.54
N ALA A 214 7.46 -18.92 -3.24
CA ALA A 214 7.25 -20.30 -3.65
C ALA A 214 6.04 -20.92 -2.93
N GLU A 215 5.89 -20.70 -1.61
CA GLU A 215 4.72 -21.16 -0.85
C GLU A 215 3.44 -20.45 -1.31
N VAL A 216 3.50 -19.15 -1.60
CA VAL A 216 2.36 -18.41 -2.20
C VAL A 216 1.93 -19.07 -3.51
N ALA A 217 2.86 -19.36 -4.41
CA ALA A 217 2.55 -20.01 -5.68
C ALA A 217 1.97 -21.42 -5.51
N ALA A 218 2.53 -22.21 -4.60
CA ALA A 218 2.04 -23.53 -4.26
C ALA A 218 0.62 -23.49 -3.68
N LEU A 219 0.34 -22.51 -2.82
CA LEU A 219 -0.99 -22.32 -2.23
C LEU A 219 -2.05 -21.96 -3.29
N TYR A 220 -1.73 -21.07 -4.24
CA TYR A 220 -2.61 -20.79 -5.37
C TYR A 220 -2.87 -22.02 -6.23
N ALA A 221 -1.81 -22.79 -6.54
CA ALA A 221 -1.94 -24.02 -7.31
C ALA A 221 -2.85 -25.03 -6.63
N LYS A 222 -2.64 -25.24 -5.33
CA LYS A 222 -3.44 -26.15 -4.48
C LYS A 222 -4.92 -25.74 -4.47
N ILE A 223 -5.21 -24.47 -4.13
CA ILE A 223 -6.58 -23.99 -3.96
C ILE A 223 -7.33 -23.92 -5.30
N ALA A 224 -6.64 -23.56 -6.39
CA ALA A 224 -7.27 -23.44 -7.71
C ALA A 224 -7.27 -24.76 -8.50
N GLY A 225 -6.64 -25.84 -8.00
CA GLY A 225 -6.52 -27.10 -8.72
C GLY A 225 -5.73 -26.98 -10.04
N VAL A 226 -4.74 -26.09 -10.11
CA VAL A 226 -3.94 -25.83 -11.32
C VAL A 226 -2.45 -26.09 -11.07
N PRO A 227 -1.64 -26.40 -12.10
CA PRO A 227 -0.19 -26.51 -11.91
C PRO A 227 0.43 -25.14 -11.60
N ALA A 228 1.56 -25.12 -10.89
CA ALA A 228 2.41 -23.94 -10.74
C ALA A 228 3.85 -24.28 -11.16
N ARG A 229 4.10 -24.29 -12.45
CA ARG A 229 5.45 -24.52 -12.97
C ARG A 229 6.32 -23.32 -12.65
N ALA A 230 7.29 -23.50 -11.73
CA ALA A 230 8.21 -22.44 -11.35
C ALA A 230 9.24 -22.15 -12.45
N SER A 231 9.46 -20.87 -12.70
CA SER A 231 10.58 -20.36 -13.49
C SER A 231 11.36 -19.35 -12.64
N HIS A 232 12.69 -19.45 -12.64
CA HIS A 232 13.54 -18.67 -11.77
C HIS A 232 14.37 -17.64 -12.56
N LEU A 233 14.33 -16.39 -12.14
CA LEU A 233 15.26 -15.35 -12.55
C LEU A 233 16.35 -15.24 -11.47
N PRO A 234 17.64 -15.53 -11.79
CA PRO A 234 18.70 -15.39 -10.80
C PRO A 234 18.73 -13.98 -10.16
N ALA A 235 18.92 -13.90 -8.85
CA ALA A 235 18.90 -12.63 -8.14
C ALA A 235 19.97 -11.64 -8.65
N GLY A 236 21.17 -12.14 -9.01
CA GLY A 236 22.22 -11.34 -9.64
C GLY A 236 21.80 -10.73 -10.98
N VAL A 237 21.04 -11.51 -11.81
CA VAL A 237 20.48 -11.00 -13.07
C VAL A 237 19.43 -9.93 -12.79
N ALA A 238 18.54 -10.14 -11.81
CA ALA A 238 17.56 -9.13 -11.41
C ALA A 238 18.24 -7.84 -10.91
N ALA A 239 19.33 -7.97 -10.15
CA ALA A 239 20.13 -6.83 -9.68
C ALA A 239 20.77 -6.07 -10.87
N ALA A 240 21.39 -6.76 -11.81
CA ALA A 240 21.97 -6.17 -13.01
C ALA A 240 20.89 -5.47 -13.87
N LEU A 241 19.75 -6.12 -14.08
CA LEU A 241 18.60 -5.52 -14.79
C LEU A 241 18.07 -4.29 -14.06
N SER A 242 18.12 -4.23 -12.73
CA SER A 242 17.71 -3.04 -11.98
C SER A 242 18.57 -1.82 -12.29
N VAL A 243 19.87 -2.01 -12.52
CA VAL A 243 20.79 -0.93 -12.90
C VAL A 243 20.51 -0.47 -14.34
N LEU A 244 20.38 -1.42 -15.27
CA LEU A 244 20.12 -1.11 -16.69
C LEU A 244 18.74 -0.47 -16.92
N ALA A 245 17.73 -0.88 -16.16
CA ALA A 245 16.38 -0.31 -16.26
C ALA A 245 16.26 1.10 -15.68
N ARG A 246 17.18 1.54 -14.82
CA ARG A 246 17.08 2.79 -14.07
C ARG A 246 16.88 4.05 -14.96
N PRO A 247 17.61 4.26 -16.06
CA PRO A 247 17.40 5.42 -16.92
C PRO A 247 16.09 5.36 -17.71
N LEU A 248 15.60 4.14 -18.01
CA LEU A 248 14.39 3.94 -18.83
C LEU A 248 13.11 3.92 -17.98
N HIS A 249 13.16 3.24 -16.86
CA HIS A 249 12.00 3.09 -15.96
C HIS A 249 12.43 2.94 -14.50
N PRO A 250 12.65 4.05 -13.77
CA PRO A 250 13.13 4.03 -12.38
C PRO A 250 12.28 3.18 -11.44
N GLY A 251 10.96 3.12 -11.67
CA GLY A 251 10.04 2.32 -10.85
C GLY A 251 10.27 0.81 -11.02
N VAL A 252 10.45 0.32 -12.24
CA VAL A 252 10.79 -1.10 -12.49
C VAL A 252 12.15 -1.43 -11.87
N ALA A 253 13.14 -0.55 -12.07
CA ALA A 253 14.46 -0.70 -11.46
C ALA A 253 14.37 -0.85 -9.93
N ARG A 254 13.54 -0.05 -9.28
CA ARG A 254 13.30 -0.09 -7.82
C ARG A 254 12.69 -1.42 -7.39
N VAL A 255 11.67 -1.91 -8.09
CA VAL A 255 11.05 -3.22 -7.78
C VAL A 255 12.06 -4.35 -7.95
N LEU A 256 12.81 -4.38 -9.07
CA LEU A 256 13.85 -5.38 -9.29
C LEU A 256 14.93 -5.31 -8.18
N ARG A 257 15.29 -4.10 -7.74
CA ARG A 257 16.25 -3.91 -6.64
C ARG A 257 15.72 -4.47 -5.33
N ILE A 258 14.48 -4.17 -4.95
CA ILE A 258 13.85 -4.70 -3.73
C ILE A 258 13.86 -6.23 -3.76
N LEU A 259 13.44 -6.82 -4.87
CA LEU A 259 13.34 -8.28 -5.00
C LEU A 259 14.70 -9.00 -5.09
N SER A 260 15.78 -8.28 -5.42
CA SER A 260 17.15 -8.81 -5.49
C SER A 260 17.99 -8.56 -4.23
N LEU A 261 17.46 -7.85 -3.23
CA LEU A 261 18.20 -7.61 -1.98
C LEU A 261 18.45 -8.92 -1.24
N PRO A 262 19.62 -9.09 -0.59
CA PRO A 262 19.86 -10.20 0.31
C PRO A 262 18.93 -10.15 1.54
N ASP A 263 18.75 -11.29 2.21
CA ASP A 263 17.77 -11.44 3.30
C ASP A 263 18.04 -10.55 4.51
N ASP A 264 19.32 -10.25 4.76
CA ASP A 264 19.81 -9.39 5.85
C ASP A 264 19.68 -7.89 5.55
N ALA A 265 19.63 -7.51 4.28
CA ALA A 265 19.55 -6.11 3.87
C ALA A 265 18.13 -5.53 3.89
N TYR A 266 17.12 -6.38 3.93
CA TYR A 266 15.71 -6.02 4.04
C TYR A 266 15.03 -6.98 5.01
N SER A 267 14.76 -6.48 6.22
CA SER A 267 14.05 -7.28 7.23
C SER A 267 12.61 -7.48 6.81
N GLU A 268 12.34 -8.58 6.15
CA GLU A 268 10.98 -9.04 5.84
C GLU A 268 10.38 -9.79 7.02
N ARG A 269 11.12 -9.90 8.13
CA ARG A 269 10.67 -10.47 9.39
C ARG A 269 9.90 -9.41 10.16
N PHE A 270 8.60 -9.38 9.94
CA PHE A 270 7.71 -8.60 10.77
C PHE A 270 7.57 -9.30 12.14
N HIS A 271 7.77 -8.53 13.19
CA HIS A 271 7.44 -8.95 14.54
C HIS A 271 6.68 -7.80 15.21
N SER A 272 5.61 -8.11 15.90
CA SER A 272 4.81 -7.13 16.63
C SER A 272 4.23 -7.79 17.87
N ASP A 273 4.31 -7.11 19.00
CA ASP A 273 3.64 -7.49 20.25
C ASP A 273 2.16 -7.07 20.26
N VAL A 274 1.69 -6.42 19.19
CA VAL A 274 0.31 -5.96 19.04
C VAL A 274 -0.57 -7.13 18.62
N ASP A 275 -1.59 -7.39 19.41
CA ASP A 275 -2.71 -8.27 19.05
C ASP A 275 -3.82 -7.41 18.41
N PHE A 276 -3.87 -7.40 17.07
CA PHE A 276 -4.78 -6.54 16.32
C PHE A 276 -6.26 -6.81 16.61
N GLU A 277 -6.62 -8.08 16.91
CA GLU A 277 -8.01 -8.44 17.23
C GLU A 277 -8.38 -7.96 18.64
N ARG A 278 -7.53 -8.21 19.63
CA ARG A 278 -7.75 -7.77 21.01
C ARG A 278 -7.67 -6.24 21.15
N ASP A 279 -6.64 -5.63 20.56
CA ASP A 279 -6.32 -4.22 20.81
C ASP A 279 -7.14 -3.27 19.92
N PHE A 280 -7.52 -3.74 18.73
CA PHE A 280 -8.23 -2.89 17.75
C PHE A 280 -9.49 -3.55 17.16
N GLY A 281 -9.89 -4.75 17.59
CA GLY A 281 -11.06 -5.45 17.01
C GLY A 281 -10.89 -5.78 15.52
N VAL A 282 -9.64 -5.87 15.02
CA VAL A 282 -9.34 -6.15 13.62
C VAL A 282 -8.72 -7.53 13.52
N ARG A 283 -9.50 -8.50 13.03
CA ARG A 283 -8.99 -9.83 12.75
C ARG A 283 -8.21 -9.82 11.45
N MET A 284 -6.92 -10.12 11.53
CA MET A 284 -6.03 -10.11 10.37
C MET A 284 -6.33 -11.27 9.43
N THR A 285 -6.46 -10.96 8.15
CA THR A 285 -6.74 -11.93 7.08
C THR A 285 -5.56 -12.89 6.90
N THR A 286 -5.82 -14.20 6.96
CA THR A 286 -4.80 -15.20 6.66
C THR A 286 -4.51 -15.27 5.16
N LEU A 287 -3.29 -15.74 4.79
CA LEU A 287 -2.92 -15.91 3.39
C LEU A 287 -3.89 -16.86 2.68
N GLU A 288 -4.29 -17.95 3.33
CA GLU A 288 -5.23 -18.93 2.75
C GLU A 288 -6.60 -18.29 2.47
N ALA A 289 -7.17 -17.57 3.45
CA ALA A 289 -8.45 -16.89 3.28
C ALA A 289 -8.40 -15.86 2.14
N PHE A 290 -7.30 -15.11 2.03
CA PHE A 290 -7.09 -14.19 0.93
C PHE A 290 -7.04 -14.90 -0.43
N VAL A 291 -6.23 -15.97 -0.56
CA VAL A 291 -6.09 -16.72 -1.81
C VAL A 291 -7.41 -17.36 -2.23
N ARG A 292 -8.19 -17.95 -1.30
CA ARG A 292 -9.53 -18.50 -1.61
C ARG A 292 -10.43 -17.43 -2.23
N ARG A 293 -10.52 -16.25 -1.64
CA ARG A 293 -11.29 -15.12 -2.21
C ARG A 293 -10.82 -14.74 -3.61
N GLN A 294 -9.50 -14.74 -3.89
CA GLN A 294 -8.98 -14.41 -5.23
C GLN A 294 -9.30 -15.49 -6.26
N VAL A 295 -9.28 -16.77 -5.88
CA VAL A 295 -9.65 -17.89 -6.74
C VAL A 295 -11.14 -17.85 -7.09
N GLU A 296 -12.01 -17.56 -6.11
CA GLU A 296 -13.45 -17.38 -6.30
C GLU A 296 -13.74 -16.17 -7.22
N ALA A 297 -13.08 -15.03 -6.98
CA ALA A 297 -13.22 -13.83 -7.80
C ALA A 297 -12.78 -14.05 -9.26
N ALA A 298 -11.88 -15.02 -9.51
CA ALA A 298 -11.49 -15.46 -10.85
C ALA A 298 -12.49 -16.45 -11.48
N GLY A 299 -13.65 -16.69 -10.86
CA GLY A 299 -14.67 -17.60 -11.35
C GLY A 299 -14.32 -19.09 -11.20
N ARG A 300 -13.35 -19.42 -10.33
CA ARG A 300 -12.94 -20.81 -10.05
C ARG A 300 -13.51 -21.29 -8.72
N ARG A 301 -13.85 -22.58 -8.63
CA ARG A 301 -14.21 -23.19 -7.34
C ARG A 301 -12.91 -23.54 -6.60
N PRO A 302 -12.74 -23.09 -5.35
CA PRO A 302 -11.62 -23.54 -4.51
C PRO A 302 -11.71 -25.06 -4.27
N ALA A 303 -10.54 -25.74 -4.40
CA ALA A 303 -10.42 -27.16 -4.03
C ALA A 303 -10.44 -27.35 -2.52
#